data_830602baf65206f453acd5337bfaf0ff
#
_entry.id   830602baf65206f453acd5337bfaf0ff
#
_cell.length_a   1.000
_cell.length_b   1.000
_cell.length_c   1.000
_cell.angle_alpha   90.00
_cell.angle_beta   90.00
_cell.angle_gamma   90.00
#
_symmetry.space_group_name_H-M   'P 1'
#
loop_
_entity.id
_entity.type
_entity.pdbx_description
1 polymer ?
#
loop_
_entity_poly.entity_id
_entity_poly.type
_entity_poly.pdbx_seq_one_letter_code
_entity_poly.pdbx_strand_id
1 'polypeptide(L)'
;MTMESGTRPARRRVVVTGVGALTPLANGAEASWQRALAGESGISWIERWDPGDFPVRIAGEVKTTPELPWIDAKAARNVARYARFGLAAAAEAIEAAGLDQADFDHTRAGGMLGTGAGGMESIVEMTRTFDARGYGRVSPFFMTTFPHNMGSYHIAQAFQLHGPNATISTACATGAQAIGDAFDVIRRGQADIMVAGWAEHAVFPLFVASFIG
;
A
#
# COMPACT_ATOMS: atom_id res chain seq x y z
N MET A 1 -52.89 -1.04 4.39
CA MET A 1 -51.47 -0.80 4.71
C MET A 1 -50.77 -0.57 3.38
N THR A 2 -50.81 0.67 2.93
CA THR A 2 -50.22 1.13 1.65
C THR A 2 -48.71 1.19 1.80
N MET A 3 -48.01 0.33 1.09
CA MET A 3 -46.54 0.44 0.98
C MET A 3 -46.24 1.70 0.17
N GLU A 4 -45.71 2.74 0.82
CA GLU A 4 -45.14 3.88 0.15
C GLU A 4 -43.97 3.36 -0.72
N SER A 5 -44.06 3.65 -2.01
CA SER A 5 -42.98 3.44 -2.96
C SER A 5 -41.83 4.40 -2.66
N GLY A 6 -41.01 4.08 -1.68
CA GLY A 6 -39.78 4.83 -1.39
C GLY A 6 -38.93 4.85 -2.65
N THR A 7 -38.81 5.99 -3.31
CA THR A 7 -37.86 6.23 -4.37
C THR A 7 -36.47 5.93 -3.82
N ARG A 8 -35.84 4.88 -4.34
CA ARG A 8 -34.45 4.54 -3.99
C ARG A 8 -33.57 5.78 -4.24
N PRO A 9 -32.85 6.29 -3.24
CA PRO A 9 -32.04 7.49 -3.45
C PRO A 9 -31.10 7.25 -4.63
N ALA A 10 -30.94 8.27 -5.49
CA ALA A 10 -30.07 8.19 -6.65
C ALA A 10 -28.66 7.77 -6.19
N ARG A 11 -28.15 6.68 -6.78
CA ARG A 11 -26.82 6.18 -6.42
C ARG A 11 -25.77 7.21 -6.81
N ARG A 12 -24.87 7.56 -5.89
CA ARG A 12 -23.75 8.46 -6.18
C ARG A 12 -22.90 7.88 -7.30
N ARG A 13 -22.47 8.69 -8.23
CA ARG A 13 -21.43 8.34 -9.20
C ARG A 13 -20.09 8.41 -8.47
N VAL A 14 -19.25 7.40 -8.71
CA VAL A 14 -17.88 7.35 -8.19
C VAL A 14 -16.95 7.34 -9.41
N VAL A 15 -15.92 8.15 -9.37
CA VAL A 15 -14.95 8.30 -10.47
C VAL A 15 -13.54 8.19 -9.91
N VAL A 16 -12.60 7.75 -10.73
CA VAL A 16 -11.16 7.79 -10.44
C VAL A 16 -10.65 9.14 -10.89
N THR A 17 -10.03 9.88 -9.98
CA THR A 17 -9.52 11.25 -10.23
C THR A 17 -7.99 11.29 -10.29
N GLY A 18 -7.30 10.31 -9.71
CA GLY A 18 -5.86 10.20 -9.74
C GLY A 18 -5.42 8.75 -9.64
N VAL A 19 -4.28 8.44 -10.22
CA VAL A 19 -3.63 7.13 -10.18
C VAL A 19 -2.16 7.34 -9.84
N GLY A 20 -1.63 6.47 -8.99
CA GLY A 20 -0.21 6.43 -8.67
C GLY A 20 0.29 4.99 -8.63
N ALA A 21 1.52 4.77 -9.02
CA ALA A 21 2.12 3.44 -9.05
C ALA A 21 3.61 3.47 -8.70
N LEU A 22 4.03 2.45 -7.99
CA LEU A 22 5.43 2.12 -7.77
C LEU A 22 5.62 0.66 -8.16
N THR A 23 6.34 0.41 -9.24
CA THR A 23 6.44 -0.92 -9.85
C THR A 23 7.88 -1.33 -10.10
N PRO A 24 8.15 -2.62 -10.35
CA PRO A 24 9.48 -3.04 -10.83
C PRO A 24 9.89 -2.43 -12.17
N LEU A 25 8.96 -1.90 -12.95
CA LEU A 25 9.27 -1.22 -14.22
C LEU A 25 9.77 0.20 -13.96
N ALA A 26 9.05 0.98 -13.13
CA ALA A 26 9.40 2.37 -12.85
C ALA A 26 8.74 2.89 -11.59
N ASN A 27 9.22 4.04 -11.11
CA ASN A 27 8.52 4.89 -10.14
C ASN A 27 7.59 5.82 -10.93
N GLY A 28 6.30 5.77 -10.61
CA GLY A 28 5.26 6.54 -11.26
C GLY A 28 4.39 5.72 -12.22
N ALA A 29 3.09 6.07 -12.25
CA ALA A 29 2.07 5.37 -13.04
C ALA A 29 2.33 5.50 -14.54
N GLU A 30 2.56 6.73 -15.02
CA GLU A 30 2.82 6.99 -16.44
C GLU A 30 4.11 6.32 -16.91
N ALA A 31 5.20 6.45 -16.17
CA ALA A 31 6.47 5.82 -16.52
C ALA A 31 6.36 4.29 -16.55
N SER A 32 5.65 3.70 -15.57
CA SER A 32 5.37 2.26 -15.55
C SER A 32 4.55 1.81 -16.75
N TRP A 33 3.54 2.60 -17.12
CA TRP A 33 2.66 2.33 -18.25
C TRP A 33 3.41 2.37 -19.58
N GLN A 34 4.24 3.41 -19.82
CA GLN A 34 5.02 3.53 -21.06
C GLN A 34 6.00 2.38 -21.23
N ARG A 35 6.69 1.96 -20.16
CA ARG A 35 7.58 0.80 -20.21
C ARG A 35 6.83 -0.52 -20.44
N ALA A 36 5.64 -0.66 -19.86
CA ALA A 36 4.78 -1.81 -20.12
C ALA A 36 4.32 -1.86 -21.61
N LEU A 37 3.94 -0.72 -22.19
CA LEU A 37 3.60 -0.62 -23.61
C LEU A 37 4.78 -0.95 -24.52
N ALA A 38 5.99 -0.59 -24.12
CA ALA A 38 7.23 -0.94 -24.83
C ALA A 38 7.61 -2.43 -24.71
N GLY A 39 6.86 -3.22 -23.92
CA GLY A 39 7.13 -4.64 -23.71
C GLY A 39 8.34 -4.90 -22.79
N GLU A 40 8.77 -3.90 -22.01
CA GLU A 40 9.88 -4.04 -21.07
C GLU A 40 9.51 -4.97 -19.92
N SER A 41 10.48 -5.74 -19.43
CA SER A 41 10.32 -6.61 -18.26
C SER A 41 10.81 -5.92 -17.00
N GLY A 42 9.99 -5.93 -15.95
CA GLY A 42 10.41 -5.57 -14.60
C GLY A 42 11.05 -6.72 -13.81
N ILE A 43 11.15 -7.91 -14.42
CA ILE A 43 11.81 -9.08 -13.80
C ILE A 43 13.32 -8.98 -14.06
N SER A 44 14.10 -9.06 -12.98
CA SER A 44 15.57 -9.02 -13.04
C SER A 44 16.18 -9.83 -11.91
N TRP A 45 17.50 -9.92 -11.86
CA TRP A 45 18.21 -10.50 -10.73
C TRP A 45 17.83 -9.78 -9.44
N ILE A 46 17.64 -10.58 -8.37
CA ILE A 46 17.42 -10.06 -7.02
C ILE A 46 18.70 -9.35 -6.57
N GLU A 47 18.58 -8.08 -6.18
CA GLU A 47 19.72 -7.25 -5.74
C GLU A 47 19.66 -6.92 -4.25
N ARG A 48 18.48 -7.00 -3.64
CA ARG A 48 18.26 -6.60 -2.24
C ARG A 48 18.97 -7.52 -1.24
N TRP A 49 19.14 -8.78 -1.59
CA TRP A 49 19.83 -9.78 -0.79
C TRP A 49 20.51 -10.79 -1.71
N ASP A 50 21.56 -11.44 -1.21
CA ASP A 50 22.28 -12.48 -1.97
C ASP A 50 21.45 -13.77 -2.01
N PRO A 51 20.91 -14.20 -3.17
CA PRO A 51 20.14 -15.43 -3.28
C PRO A 51 21.00 -16.70 -3.19
N GLY A 52 22.33 -16.60 -3.23
CA GLY A 52 23.24 -17.74 -3.03
C GLY A 52 22.83 -18.97 -3.83
N ASP A 53 22.50 -20.08 -3.12
CA ASP A 53 22.09 -21.35 -3.70
C ASP A 53 20.59 -21.49 -3.98
N PHE A 54 19.82 -20.41 -3.87
CA PHE A 54 18.41 -20.44 -4.24
C PHE A 54 18.26 -20.85 -5.71
N PRO A 55 17.33 -21.78 -6.03
CA PRO A 55 17.09 -22.22 -7.40
C PRO A 55 16.44 -21.10 -8.26
N VAL A 56 15.78 -20.12 -7.64
CA VAL A 56 15.22 -18.93 -8.28
C VAL A 56 15.97 -17.71 -7.76
N ARG A 57 16.50 -16.92 -8.68
CA ARG A 57 17.33 -15.73 -8.38
C ARG A 57 16.83 -14.47 -9.04
N ILE A 58 15.62 -14.51 -9.63
CA ILE A 58 14.98 -13.40 -10.33
C ILE A 58 13.66 -13.08 -9.67
N ALA A 59 13.30 -11.79 -9.66
CA ALA A 59 12.02 -11.30 -9.16
C ALA A 59 11.65 -9.96 -9.80
N GLY A 60 10.37 -9.59 -9.69
CA GLY A 60 9.91 -8.23 -9.90
C GLY A 60 10.19 -7.38 -8.66
N GLU A 61 11.36 -6.79 -8.57
CA GLU A 61 11.82 -6.03 -7.41
C GLU A 61 11.73 -4.53 -7.66
N VAL A 62 11.04 -3.81 -6.75
CA VAL A 62 11.16 -2.34 -6.68
C VAL A 62 12.50 -2.01 -6.04
N LYS A 63 13.47 -1.58 -6.86
CA LYS A 63 14.85 -1.36 -6.44
C LYS A 63 15.03 -0.07 -5.65
N THR A 64 14.34 0.99 -6.06
CA THR A 64 14.41 2.30 -5.43
C THR A 64 13.08 2.69 -4.83
N THR A 65 13.09 3.14 -3.58
CA THR A 65 11.91 3.77 -2.96
C THR A 65 12.12 5.27 -3.02
N PRO A 66 11.17 6.04 -3.57
CA PRO A 66 11.27 7.50 -3.60
C PRO A 66 11.34 8.07 -2.18
N GLU A 67 11.83 9.28 -2.06
CA GLU A 67 11.77 10.04 -0.81
C GLU A 67 10.32 10.25 -0.39
N LEU A 68 10.08 10.25 0.91
CA LEU A 68 8.75 10.41 1.52
C LEU A 68 8.77 11.71 2.35
N PRO A 69 8.63 12.89 1.72
CA PRO A 69 8.75 14.16 2.41
C PRO A 69 7.67 14.39 3.49
N TRP A 70 6.57 13.64 3.43
CA TRP A 70 5.47 13.69 4.41
C TRP A 70 5.77 12.95 5.72
N ILE A 71 6.85 12.19 5.77
CA ILE A 71 7.28 11.47 6.98
C ILE A 71 8.68 11.93 7.34
N ASP A 72 8.88 12.33 8.60
CA ASP A 72 10.21 12.58 9.16
C ASP A 72 11.14 11.38 8.87
N ALA A 73 12.37 11.66 8.46
CA ALA A 73 13.38 10.66 8.12
C ALA A 73 13.66 9.64 9.25
N LYS A 74 13.49 10.04 10.51
CA LYS A 74 13.58 9.14 11.68
C LYS A 74 12.35 8.23 11.75
N ALA A 75 11.15 8.78 11.54
CA ALA A 75 9.90 8.02 11.53
C ALA A 75 9.85 7.06 10.34
N ALA A 76 10.35 7.46 9.16
CA ALA A 76 10.40 6.63 7.95
C ALA A 76 11.15 5.30 8.15
N ARG A 77 12.14 5.25 9.04
CA ARG A 77 12.86 4.00 9.37
C ARG A 77 11.98 2.96 10.08
N ASN A 78 10.89 3.41 10.70
CA ASN A 78 9.94 2.55 11.41
C ASN A 78 8.70 2.22 10.57
N VAL A 79 8.69 2.57 9.29
CA VAL A 79 7.62 2.24 8.35
C VAL A 79 8.06 1.04 7.52
N ALA A 80 7.26 -0.02 7.54
CA ALA A 80 7.53 -1.22 6.75
C ALA A 80 7.62 -0.89 5.24
N ARG A 81 8.44 -1.64 4.51
CA ARG A 81 8.73 -1.35 3.09
C ARG A 81 7.47 -1.35 2.23
N TYR A 82 6.54 -2.30 2.43
CA TYR A 82 5.27 -2.30 1.71
C TYR A 82 4.46 -1.01 1.93
N ALA A 83 4.43 -0.53 3.17
CA ALA A 83 3.71 0.69 3.52
C ALA A 83 4.37 1.94 2.90
N ARG A 84 5.70 1.96 2.79
CA ARG A 84 6.44 3.01 2.07
C ARG A 84 6.11 3.00 0.57
N PHE A 85 5.95 1.83 -0.04
CA PHE A 85 5.50 1.71 -1.43
C PHE A 85 4.08 2.25 -1.62
N GLY A 86 3.17 1.83 -0.75
CA GLY A 86 1.78 2.32 -0.78
C GLY A 86 1.68 3.82 -0.58
N LEU A 87 2.48 4.38 0.34
CA LEU A 87 2.51 5.82 0.60
C LEU A 87 3.04 6.61 -0.60
N ALA A 88 4.10 6.12 -1.26
CA ALA A 88 4.65 6.76 -2.45
C ALA A 88 3.64 6.78 -3.62
N ALA A 89 2.96 5.64 -3.87
CA ALA A 89 1.93 5.57 -4.89
C ALA A 89 0.69 6.42 -4.53
N ALA A 90 0.30 6.45 -3.25
CA ALA A 90 -0.81 7.30 -2.79
C ALA A 90 -0.51 8.79 -2.97
N ALA A 91 0.72 9.21 -2.74
CA ALA A 91 1.15 10.59 -2.95
C ALA A 91 1.00 11.02 -4.42
N GLU A 92 1.47 10.20 -5.35
CA GLU A 92 1.31 10.46 -6.78
C GLU A 92 -0.18 10.52 -7.18
N ALA A 93 -1.01 9.60 -6.66
CA ALA A 93 -2.44 9.61 -6.94
C ALA A 93 -3.15 10.86 -6.40
N ILE A 94 -2.76 11.33 -5.22
CA ILE A 94 -3.29 12.54 -4.57
C ILE A 94 -2.89 13.79 -5.37
N GLU A 95 -1.63 13.89 -5.78
CA GLU A 95 -1.12 14.97 -6.64
C GLU A 95 -1.83 14.95 -8.00
N ALA A 96 -1.92 13.80 -8.66
CA ALA A 96 -2.62 13.65 -9.94
C ALA A 96 -4.11 14.02 -9.86
N ALA A 97 -4.73 13.85 -8.69
CA ALA A 97 -6.11 14.27 -8.43
C ALA A 97 -6.24 15.75 -8.08
N GLY A 98 -5.13 16.48 -7.88
CA GLY A 98 -5.13 17.88 -7.40
C GLY A 98 -5.59 18.04 -5.95
N LEU A 99 -5.60 16.97 -5.17
CA LEU A 99 -6.06 16.99 -3.77
C LEU A 99 -5.04 17.63 -2.82
N ASP A 100 -3.77 17.67 -3.20
CA ASP A 100 -2.69 18.34 -2.46
C ASP A 100 -2.88 19.87 -2.41
N GLN A 101 -3.64 20.43 -3.35
CA GLN A 101 -3.96 21.87 -3.46
C GLN A 101 -5.43 22.19 -3.19
N ALA A 102 -6.28 21.17 -2.99
CA ALA A 102 -7.71 21.33 -2.82
C ALA A 102 -8.09 21.55 -1.35
N ASP A 103 -9.10 22.38 -1.11
CA ASP A 103 -9.80 22.43 0.18
C ASP A 103 -10.94 21.41 0.16
N PHE A 104 -10.94 20.46 1.09
CA PHE A 104 -11.96 19.42 1.22
C PHE A 104 -12.20 19.05 2.70
N ASP A 105 -13.34 18.45 2.98
CA ASP A 105 -13.64 17.96 4.32
C ASP A 105 -12.84 16.70 4.63
N HIS A 106 -11.76 16.84 5.38
CA HIS A 106 -10.87 15.76 5.80
C HIS A 106 -11.61 14.64 6.56
N THR A 107 -12.72 14.93 7.24
CA THR A 107 -13.53 13.91 7.94
C THR A 107 -14.32 13.03 6.98
N ARG A 108 -14.43 13.44 5.72
CA ARG A 108 -15.09 12.72 4.63
C ARG A 108 -14.11 12.16 3.60
N ALA A 109 -12.83 12.22 3.89
CA ALA A 109 -11.78 11.62 3.09
C ALA A 109 -11.12 10.47 3.85
N GLY A 110 -11.04 9.29 3.25
CA GLY A 110 -10.54 8.08 3.89
C GLY A 110 -9.45 7.35 3.10
N GLY A 111 -8.89 6.31 3.74
CA GLY A 111 -7.84 5.46 3.18
C GLY A 111 -8.18 3.98 3.24
N MET A 112 -7.87 3.23 2.19
CA MET A 112 -8.05 1.78 2.13
C MET A 112 -6.90 1.13 1.35
N LEU A 113 -5.78 0.89 2.02
CA LEU A 113 -4.65 0.19 1.43
C LEU A 113 -4.66 -1.28 1.87
N GLY A 114 -4.73 -2.18 0.90
CA GLY A 114 -4.62 -3.60 1.16
C GLY A 114 -3.19 -4.13 1.06
N THR A 115 -2.95 -5.30 1.66
CA THR A 115 -1.69 -6.04 1.55
C THR A 115 -1.92 -7.52 1.86
N GLY A 116 -1.17 -8.40 1.24
CA GLY A 116 -1.21 -9.85 1.51
C GLY A 116 -0.29 -10.26 2.64
N ALA A 117 0.96 -9.83 2.61
CA ALA A 117 1.98 -10.20 3.60
C ALA A 117 2.25 -9.11 4.64
N GLY A 118 1.88 -7.85 4.35
CA GLY A 118 2.11 -6.74 5.26
C GLY A 118 3.58 -6.58 5.65
N GLY A 119 3.84 -6.41 6.93
CA GLY A 119 5.18 -6.27 7.48
C GLY A 119 5.86 -7.61 7.85
N MET A 120 5.61 -8.69 7.12
CA MET A 120 6.19 -10.02 7.41
C MET A 120 7.73 -10.01 7.42
N GLU A 121 8.39 -9.23 6.54
CA GLU A 121 9.84 -9.06 6.58
C GLU A 121 10.29 -8.52 7.95
N SER A 122 9.58 -7.52 8.48
CA SER A 122 9.86 -6.95 9.81
C SER A 122 9.71 -7.98 10.94
N ILE A 123 8.75 -8.90 10.82
CA ILE A 123 8.59 -10.02 11.76
C ILE A 123 9.83 -10.92 11.71
N VAL A 124 10.27 -11.32 10.53
CA VAL A 124 11.44 -12.17 10.33
C VAL A 124 12.71 -11.52 10.89
N GLU A 125 12.94 -10.26 10.58
CA GLU A 125 14.11 -9.52 11.07
C GLU A 125 14.09 -9.35 12.59
N MET A 126 12.93 -9.06 13.16
CA MET A 126 12.80 -8.86 14.59
C MET A 126 12.90 -10.17 15.37
N THR A 127 12.38 -11.28 14.83
CA THR A 127 12.58 -12.62 15.40
C THR A 127 14.07 -13.00 15.45
N ARG A 128 14.80 -12.79 14.36
CA ARG A 128 16.26 -13.00 14.34
C ARG A 128 16.99 -12.13 15.36
N THR A 129 16.55 -10.88 15.52
CA THR A 129 17.14 -9.97 16.51
C THR A 129 16.86 -10.44 17.94
N PHE A 130 15.64 -10.87 18.21
CA PHE A 130 15.24 -11.43 19.50
C PHE A 130 16.05 -12.67 19.86
N ASP A 131 16.16 -13.64 18.93
CA ASP A 131 16.88 -14.89 19.13
C ASP A 131 18.38 -14.65 19.37
N ALA A 132 18.99 -13.75 18.60
CA ALA A 132 20.43 -13.47 18.69
C ALA A 132 20.83 -12.54 19.84
N ARG A 133 19.94 -11.63 20.29
CA ARG A 133 20.31 -10.51 21.18
C ARG A 133 19.36 -10.31 22.37
N GLY A 134 18.30 -11.13 22.47
CA GLY A 134 17.32 -11.09 23.56
C GLY A 134 16.32 -9.91 23.48
N TYR A 135 15.37 -9.91 24.41
CA TYR A 135 14.23 -9.01 24.41
C TYR A 135 14.61 -7.50 24.47
N GLY A 136 15.73 -7.16 25.10
CA GLY A 136 16.18 -5.77 25.23
C GLY A 136 16.62 -5.13 23.90
N ARG A 137 16.66 -5.87 22.81
CA ARG A 137 16.98 -5.39 21.45
C ARG A 137 15.80 -5.37 20.50
N VAL A 138 14.63 -5.82 20.95
CA VAL A 138 13.39 -5.70 20.18
C VAL A 138 13.01 -4.22 20.08
N SER A 139 12.76 -3.75 18.85
CA SER A 139 12.38 -2.36 18.64
C SER A 139 11.01 -2.06 19.26
N PRO A 140 10.85 -0.99 20.04
CA PRO A 140 9.53 -0.57 20.52
C PRO A 140 8.58 -0.18 19.37
N PHE A 141 9.10 0.15 18.19
CA PHE A 141 8.31 0.46 17.00
C PHE A 141 7.87 -0.79 16.24
N PHE A 142 8.27 -1.99 16.68
CA PHE A 142 7.86 -3.23 15.99
C PHE A 142 6.34 -3.34 15.87
N MET A 143 5.60 -2.98 16.93
CA MET A 143 4.14 -3.02 16.94
C MET A 143 3.47 -2.06 15.96
N THR A 144 4.17 -1.03 15.50
CA THR A 144 3.68 -0.07 14.50
C THR A 144 4.27 -0.31 13.11
N THR A 145 5.01 -1.40 12.93
CA THR A 145 5.70 -1.72 11.68
C THR A 145 5.08 -2.93 10.97
N PHE A 146 4.82 -4.03 11.72
CA PHE A 146 4.41 -5.28 11.08
C PHE A 146 2.91 -5.41 10.78
N PRO A 147 1.95 -4.81 11.50
CA PRO A 147 0.54 -5.04 11.24
C PRO A 147 0.12 -4.55 9.86
N HIS A 148 -0.78 -5.29 9.22
CA HIS A 148 -1.27 -5.01 7.87
C HIS A 148 -1.94 -3.62 7.72
N ASN A 149 -2.59 -3.15 8.78
CA ASN A 149 -3.29 -1.86 8.77
C ASN A 149 -2.36 -0.63 8.81
N MET A 150 -1.08 -0.83 9.05
CA MET A 150 -0.13 0.29 9.15
C MET A 150 0.06 1.00 7.80
N GLY A 151 -0.13 0.31 6.66
CA GLY A 151 -0.13 0.96 5.36
C GLY A 151 -1.21 2.03 5.22
N SER A 152 -2.47 1.67 5.52
CA SER A 152 -3.59 2.61 5.51
C SER A 152 -3.43 3.72 6.55
N TYR A 153 -2.91 3.38 7.74
CA TYR A 153 -2.61 4.36 8.79
C TYR A 153 -1.62 5.42 8.33
N HIS A 154 -0.50 5.03 7.73
CA HIS A 154 0.52 5.98 7.28
C HIS A 154 0.02 6.91 6.17
N ILE A 155 -0.80 6.40 5.24
CA ILE A 155 -1.46 7.22 4.22
C ILE A 155 -2.41 8.22 4.89
N ALA A 156 -3.28 7.75 5.79
CA ALA A 156 -4.22 8.62 6.47
C ALA A 156 -3.50 9.71 7.28
N GLN A 157 -2.43 9.37 7.98
CA GLN A 157 -1.62 10.31 8.75
C GLN A 157 -0.93 11.35 7.86
N ALA A 158 -0.29 10.92 6.77
CA ALA A 158 0.48 11.80 5.89
C ALA A 158 -0.41 12.83 5.18
N PHE A 159 -1.62 12.45 4.79
CA PHE A 159 -2.55 13.27 4.01
C PHE A 159 -3.76 13.75 4.81
N GLN A 160 -3.74 13.60 6.13
CA GLN A 160 -4.80 14.08 7.04
C GLN A 160 -6.19 13.51 6.70
N LEU A 161 -6.27 12.24 6.29
CA LEU A 161 -7.52 11.59 5.95
C LEU A 161 -8.19 11.09 7.24
N HIS A 162 -9.20 11.80 7.72
CA HIS A 162 -9.86 11.55 9.00
C HIS A 162 -11.18 10.77 8.87
N GLY A 163 -11.54 10.38 7.64
CA GLY A 163 -12.71 9.57 7.33
C GLY A 163 -12.46 8.07 7.51
N PRO A 164 -13.26 7.21 6.85
CA PRO A 164 -13.14 5.76 6.96
C PRO A 164 -11.74 5.26 6.62
N ASN A 165 -11.15 4.43 7.49
CA ASN A 165 -9.83 3.85 7.29
C ASN A 165 -9.91 2.34 7.52
N ALA A 166 -9.48 1.55 6.53
CA ALA A 166 -9.52 0.11 6.59
C ALA A 166 -8.35 -0.53 5.83
N THR A 167 -8.11 -1.80 6.11
CA THR A 167 -7.14 -2.61 5.38
C THR A 167 -7.78 -3.93 4.97
N ILE A 168 -7.60 -4.29 3.71
CA ILE A 168 -8.08 -5.54 3.13
C ILE A 168 -6.89 -6.49 2.99
N SER A 169 -7.11 -7.77 3.23
CA SER A 169 -6.11 -8.80 3.00
C SER A 169 -6.77 -10.04 2.39
N THR A 170 -6.75 -10.13 1.07
CA THR A 170 -7.29 -11.24 0.27
C THR A 170 -6.27 -11.72 -0.76
N ALA A 171 -5.01 -11.81 -0.32
CA ALA A 171 -3.88 -12.23 -1.16
C ALA A 171 -3.85 -11.44 -2.49
N CYS A 172 -3.74 -12.11 -3.64
CA CYS A 172 -3.64 -11.48 -4.96
C CYS A 172 -4.88 -10.63 -5.34
N ALA A 173 -6.04 -10.86 -4.74
CA ALA A 173 -7.26 -10.11 -5.00
C ALA A 173 -7.38 -8.81 -4.19
N THR A 174 -6.47 -8.58 -3.25
CA THR A 174 -6.49 -7.49 -2.27
C THR A 174 -6.69 -6.11 -2.93
N GLY A 175 -5.94 -5.81 -4.00
CA GLY A 175 -6.02 -4.51 -4.66
C GLY A 175 -7.38 -4.24 -5.29
N ALA A 176 -7.94 -5.24 -5.99
CA ALA A 176 -9.25 -5.13 -6.60
C ALA A 176 -10.36 -4.99 -5.54
N GLN A 177 -10.26 -5.73 -4.44
CA GLN A 177 -11.21 -5.64 -3.36
C GLN A 177 -11.14 -4.28 -2.64
N ALA A 178 -9.95 -3.78 -2.32
CA ALA A 178 -9.80 -2.47 -1.68
C ALA A 178 -10.43 -1.34 -2.50
N ILE A 179 -10.26 -1.37 -3.83
CA ILE A 179 -10.89 -0.40 -4.74
C ILE A 179 -12.43 -0.58 -4.74
N GLY A 180 -12.92 -1.82 -4.80
CA GLY A 180 -14.34 -2.13 -4.77
C GLY A 180 -15.04 -1.69 -3.48
N ASP A 181 -14.40 -1.94 -2.32
CA ASP A 181 -14.92 -1.55 -1.02
C ASP A 181 -14.90 -0.02 -0.85
N ALA A 182 -13.84 0.65 -1.30
CA ALA A 182 -13.76 2.11 -1.32
C ALA A 182 -14.84 2.74 -2.21
N PHE A 183 -15.08 2.16 -3.39
CA PHE A 183 -16.21 2.55 -4.26
C PHE A 183 -17.54 2.47 -3.51
N ASP A 184 -17.79 1.38 -2.77
CA ASP A 184 -19.02 1.21 -2.01
C ASP A 184 -19.14 2.18 -0.83
N VAL A 185 -18.03 2.52 -0.15
CA VAL A 185 -17.99 3.55 0.91
C VAL A 185 -18.48 4.89 0.37
N ILE A 186 -17.96 5.35 -0.78
CA ILE A 186 -18.40 6.60 -1.41
C ILE A 186 -19.85 6.49 -1.87
N ARG A 187 -20.20 5.39 -2.53
CA ARG A 187 -21.56 5.19 -3.06
C ARG A 187 -22.64 5.19 -1.99
N ARG A 188 -22.30 4.73 -0.78
CA ARG A 188 -23.18 4.76 0.41
C ARG A 188 -23.18 6.11 1.13
N GLY A 189 -22.36 7.09 0.68
CA GLY A 189 -22.27 8.42 1.28
C GLY A 189 -21.50 8.45 2.60
N GLN A 190 -20.71 7.43 2.92
CA GLN A 190 -19.88 7.39 4.12
C GLN A 190 -18.61 8.24 4.00
N ALA A 191 -18.11 8.42 2.77
CA ALA A 191 -17.05 9.35 2.42
C ALA A 191 -17.34 10.02 1.08
N ASP A 192 -16.60 11.07 0.75
CA ASP A 192 -16.64 11.75 -0.54
C ASP A 192 -15.36 11.47 -1.34
N ILE A 193 -14.26 11.17 -0.64
CA ILE A 193 -12.93 10.85 -1.21
C ILE A 193 -12.41 9.58 -0.54
N MET A 194 -11.85 8.67 -1.34
CA MET A 194 -11.13 7.49 -0.83
C MET A 194 -9.83 7.31 -1.60
N VAL A 195 -8.72 7.21 -0.87
CA VAL A 195 -7.43 6.74 -1.41
C VAL A 195 -7.41 5.23 -1.23
N ALA A 196 -7.48 4.48 -2.33
CA ALA A 196 -7.61 3.03 -2.29
C ALA A 196 -6.60 2.33 -3.20
N GLY A 197 -6.09 1.20 -2.76
CA GLY A 197 -5.16 0.42 -3.55
C GLY A 197 -4.53 -0.73 -2.78
N TRP A 198 -3.37 -1.17 -3.27
CA TRP A 198 -2.63 -2.28 -2.72
C TRP A 198 -1.13 -2.02 -2.77
N ALA A 199 -0.41 -2.49 -1.78
CA ALA A 199 1.04 -2.48 -1.77
C ALA A 199 1.59 -3.76 -1.14
N GLU A 200 2.66 -4.29 -1.71
CA GLU A 200 3.29 -5.51 -1.25
C GLU A 200 4.81 -5.42 -1.31
N HIS A 201 5.46 -6.05 -0.33
CA HIS A 201 6.88 -6.34 -0.38
C HIS A 201 7.12 -7.80 -0.03
N ALA A 202 7.29 -8.61 -1.06
CA ALA A 202 7.43 -10.06 -0.94
C ALA A 202 8.82 -10.59 -1.36
N VAL A 203 9.71 -9.70 -1.84
CA VAL A 203 11.05 -10.11 -2.31
C VAL A 203 12.04 -10.14 -1.14
N PHE A 204 11.85 -11.10 -0.23
CA PHE A 204 12.80 -11.41 0.85
C PHE A 204 12.92 -12.93 1.03
N PRO A 205 14.02 -13.46 1.62
CA PRO A 205 14.39 -14.87 1.53
C PRO A 205 13.29 -15.86 1.91
N LEU A 206 12.65 -15.69 3.08
CA LEU A 206 11.61 -16.59 3.56
C LEU A 206 10.41 -16.66 2.62
N PHE A 207 9.98 -15.49 2.11
CA PHE A 207 8.81 -15.42 1.24
C PHE A 207 9.11 -16.02 -0.14
N VAL A 208 10.29 -15.71 -0.72
CA VAL A 208 10.73 -16.32 -1.99
C VAL A 208 10.85 -17.84 -1.84
N ALA A 209 11.43 -18.33 -0.74
CA ALA A 209 11.54 -19.76 -0.48
C ALA A 209 10.17 -20.47 -0.47
N SER A 210 9.12 -19.83 0.02
CA SER A 210 7.78 -20.42 0.08
C SER A 210 7.12 -20.64 -1.30
N PHE A 211 7.65 -20.00 -2.36
CA PHE A 211 7.19 -20.18 -3.74
C PHE A 211 8.04 -21.17 -4.55
N ILE A 212 9.12 -21.69 -3.96
CA ILE A 212 10.04 -22.63 -4.63
C ILE A 212 9.68 -24.10 -4.33
N GLY A 213 9.00 -24.32 -3.19
CA GLY A 213 8.63 -25.66 -2.68
C GLY A 213 7.43 -26.31 -3.37
#